data_b092ebc1133c6b93035ed80909c3a916
#
_entry.id   b092ebc1133c6b93035ed80909c3a916
#
_cell.length_a   1.000
_cell.length_b   1.000
_cell.length_c   1.000
_cell.angle_alpha   90.00
_cell.angle_beta   90.00
_cell.angle_gamma   90.00
#
_symmetry.space_group_name_H-M   'P 1'
#
loop_
_entity.id
_entity.type
_entity.pdbx_description
1 polymer ?
#
loop_
_entity_poly.entity_id
_entity_poly.type
_entity_poly.pdbx_seq_one_letter_code
_entity_poly.pdbx_strand_id
1 'polypeptide(L)'
;MTAGETSMKTLKTVAAAILMVSFFSALSASVPEAKKEFGSAVTTMPPLTTKRAYLPRRQSGYAFVSNIEQIAYISAEQSSMIHFMPVNPSHKPKLFIALPPEVRLQGAFRDLAVEKAGTFSHDGKELDRYRINAGPRASKYTFFWRLAKSLPEGTELQGFYWGEWSKGKQAPRPLKIKVVSIPAVKQFRQIPVYLSMPNDFYAEYPDTEGLRRSGFNYLDMWTYLTPDESDWGISLLDSTLAKTSKAGVGEIAWIREWWWHNGQKEADGMATLIDGKKVSNMLCLSYRGKWYQALIDQGKYLIDRGLYFHSTDPEMYGEGSKICFCESCKKRFGDYLKKKAADVAYEDPAVFEKNPEQYAELHRLWNAFKCWSYTEFFAEYRRAMEQYMKEKGIREPFRFMIYSSYHRSFPGFWQYEDYRKSHSYLMTLEDPQTFVGVFDFVAPRVYMDVYANYEDYDMLLPWRDTAVLRRITGDKVPISPILCAGYPFIYAFGSDLNAEMLKYNMLEVIGGGGKGFGFWGECPFDAADMKAVAEVVGMLAPYEKIILEGKAEGKVTVCSGNAVAKRVTSPAGSLLLVSEYSRRPLKVELECPVTERSRVIDLSTGRQIAEITETQPRFTLNLGKDRAVMLYIGR
;
A
#
# COMPACT_ATOMS: atom_id res chain seq x y z
N MET A 1 32.16 -19.58 13.73
CA MET A 1 30.69 -19.58 13.52
C MET A 1 30.43 -20.28 12.20
N THR A 2 29.80 -21.42 12.25
CA THR A 2 29.74 -22.37 11.13
C THR A 2 28.59 -22.05 10.19
N ALA A 3 28.80 -22.24 8.89
CA ALA A 3 27.86 -21.98 7.80
C ALA A 3 26.47 -22.65 7.91
N GLY A 4 26.23 -23.45 8.91
CA GLY A 4 24.97 -24.14 9.17
C GLY A 4 23.89 -23.29 9.85
N GLU A 5 24.25 -22.27 10.65
CA GLU A 5 23.27 -21.49 11.40
C GLU A 5 22.58 -20.41 10.56
N THR A 6 23.26 -19.89 9.54
CA THR A 6 22.68 -18.88 8.65
C THR A 6 21.63 -19.49 7.70
N SER A 7 21.82 -20.74 7.27
CA SER A 7 20.88 -21.47 6.42
C SER A 7 19.55 -21.77 7.15
N MET A 8 19.62 -22.08 8.43
CA MET A 8 18.42 -22.43 9.20
C MET A 8 17.54 -21.21 9.55
N LYS A 9 18.13 -20.02 9.69
CA LYS A 9 17.35 -18.77 9.91
C LYS A 9 16.61 -18.34 8.66
N THR A 10 17.24 -18.44 7.50
CA THR A 10 16.58 -18.12 6.20
C THR A 10 15.45 -19.11 5.88
N LEU A 11 15.62 -20.39 6.20
CA LEU A 11 14.55 -21.38 6.04
C LEU A 11 13.35 -21.12 6.98
N LYS A 12 13.60 -20.65 8.20
CA LYS A 12 12.52 -20.34 9.15
C LYS A 12 11.71 -19.11 8.72
N THR A 13 12.34 -18.10 8.12
CA THR A 13 11.64 -16.91 7.61
C THR A 13 10.78 -17.25 6.38
N VAL A 14 11.30 -18.09 5.48
CA VAL A 14 10.54 -18.59 4.33
C VAL A 14 9.43 -19.56 4.77
N ALA A 15 9.67 -20.40 5.78
CA ALA A 15 8.65 -21.29 6.33
C ALA A 15 7.52 -20.52 7.05
N ALA A 16 7.81 -19.41 7.73
CA ALA A 16 6.81 -18.56 8.35
C ALA A 16 5.92 -17.89 7.30
N ALA A 17 6.49 -17.39 6.20
CA ALA A 17 5.73 -16.85 5.08
C ALA A 17 4.86 -17.92 4.38
N ILE A 18 5.36 -19.16 4.29
CA ILE A 18 4.62 -20.29 3.70
C ILE A 18 3.53 -20.80 4.64
N LEU A 19 3.75 -20.79 5.96
CA LEU A 19 2.71 -21.14 6.94
C LEU A 19 1.58 -20.09 6.97
N MET A 20 1.90 -18.81 6.85
CA MET A 20 0.87 -17.77 6.67
C MET A 20 0.00 -18.04 5.44
N VAL A 21 0.59 -18.37 4.31
CA VAL A 21 -0.14 -18.69 3.07
C VAL A 21 -1.05 -19.92 3.24
N SER A 22 -0.59 -20.96 3.95
CA SER A 22 -1.37 -22.18 4.16
C SER A 22 -2.53 -21.99 5.14
N PHE A 23 -2.39 -21.12 6.12
CA PHE A 23 -3.44 -20.78 7.08
C PHE A 23 -4.58 -19.98 6.41
N PHE A 24 -4.25 -19.12 5.45
CA PHE A 24 -5.21 -18.31 4.71
C PHE A 24 -6.00 -19.10 3.65
N SER A 25 -5.45 -20.17 3.09
CA SER A 25 -6.14 -21.02 2.11
C SER A 25 -7.33 -21.81 2.71
N ALA A 26 -7.31 -22.07 4.01
CA ALA A 26 -8.40 -22.79 4.70
C ALA A 26 -9.59 -21.89 5.07
N LEU A 27 -9.44 -20.57 5.01
CA LEU A 27 -10.46 -19.59 5.42
C LEU A 27 -11.33 -19.07 4.27
N SER A 28 -11.09 -19.48 3.03
CA SER A 28 -11.80 -18.95 1.84
C SER A 28 -13.22 -19.50 1.62
N ALA A 29 -13.75 -20.32 2.52
CA ALA A 29 -15.03 -21.00 2.31
C ALA A 29 -16.29 -20.20 2.67
N SER A 30 -16.22 -18.94 3.12
CA SER A 30 -17.38 -18.18 3.64
C SER A 30 -17.82 -16.95 2.83
N VAL A 31 -17.52 -16.89 1.54
CA VAL A 31 -17.86 -15.78 0.63
C VAL A 31 -19.38 -15.57 0.33
N PRO A 32 -20.32 -16.49 0.60
CA PRO A 32 -21.70 -16.32 0.14
C PRO A 32 -22.50 -15.21 0.82
N GLU A 33 -22.20 -14.81 2.06
CA GLU A 33 -23.03 -13.85 2.81
C GLU A 33 -22.77 -12.39 2.46
N ALA A 34 -21.54 -12.03 2.14
CA ALA A 34 -21.19 -10.66 1.75
C ALA A 34 -21.87 -10.20 0.44
N LYS A 35 -22.28 -11.14 -0.41
CA LYS A 35 -23.00 -10.85 -1.67
C LYS A 35 -24.41 -10.29 -1.44
N LYS A 36 -25.00 -10.47 -0.27
CA LYS A 36 -26.38 -10.04 0.00
C LYS A 36 -26.51 -8.57 0.40
N GLU A 37 -25.51 -8.00 1.05
CA GLU A 37 -25.60 -6.67 1.67
C GLU A 37 -25.21 -5.52 0.72
N PHE A 38 -24.31 -5.75 -0.21
CA PHE A 38 -23.87 -4.76 -1.20
C PHE A 38 -24.47 -4.96 -2.60
N GLY A 39 -25.52 -5.77 -2.72
CA GLY A 39 -26.16 -6.11 -3.98
C GLY A 39 -25.29 -6.98 -4.89
N SER A 40 -25.82 -7.32 -6.06
CA SER A 40 -25.13 -8.12 -7.09
C SER A 40 -23.92 -7.45 -7.75
N ALA A 41 -23.40 -6.38 -7.16
CA ALA A 41 -22.33 -5.55 -7.67
C ALA A 41 -20.90 -6.08 -7.39
N VAL A 42 -20.76 -7.33 -6.93
CA VAL A 42 -19.48 -8.04 -6.99
C VAL A 42 -19.24 -8.42 -8.45
N THR A 43 -18.67 -7.51 -9.21
CA THR A 43 -18.27 -7.79 -10.57
C THR A 43 -16.86 -8.36 -10.52
N THR A 44 -16.78 -9.65 -10.75
CA THR A 44 -15.52 -10.30 -11.05
C THR A 44 -15.01 -9.75 -12.37
N MET A 45 -13.86 -9.14 -12.33
CA MET A 45 -13.17 -8.77 -13.55
C MET A 45 -12.33 -9.97 -13.96
N PRO A 46 -12.60 -10.63 -15.09
CA PRO A 46 -11.65 -11.60 -15.61
C PRO A 46 -10.33 -10.84 -15.83
N PRO A 47 -9.18 -11.44 -15.48
CA PRO A 47 -7.90 -10.80 -15.63
C PRO A 47 -7.80 -10.19 -17.01
N LEU A 48 -7.39 -8.92 -17.08
CA LEU A 48 -7.15 -8.22 -18.33
C LEU A 48 -5.99 -8.92 -19.03
N THR A 49 -6.27 -10.04 -19.72
CA THR A 49 -5.34 -10.74 -20.61
C THR A 49 -4.07 -11.36 -20.01
N THR A 50 -3.88 -11.37 -18.73
CA THR A 50 -2.75 -12.09 -18.15
C THR A 50 -3.04 -13.59 -18.17
N LYS A 51 -2.43 -14.31 -19.09
CA LYS A 51 -2.23 -15.74 -18.87
C LYS A 51 -1.39 -15.85 -17.61
N ARG A 52 -1.96 -16.42 -16.54
CA ARG A 52 -1.23 -16.72 -15.31
C ARG A 52 0.05 -17.44 -15.68
N ALA A 53 1.16 -16.76 -15.67
CA ALA A 53 2.43 -17.42 -15.59
C ALA A 53 2.58 -17.85 -14.13
N TYR A 54 1.94 -18.96 -13.77
CA TYR A 54 2.38 -19.70 -12.60
C TYR A 54 3.89 -19.88 -12.78
N LEU A 55 4.67 -19.22 -11.94
CA LEU A 55 6.07 -19.56 -11.84
C LEU A 55 6.12 -20.94 -11.21
N PRO A 56 6.30 -22.01 -12.00
CA PRO A 56 6.41 -23.33 -11.40
C PRO A 56 7.66 -23.28 -10.54
N ARG A 57 7.52 -23.55 -9.27
CA ARG A 57 8.61 -23.63 -8.28
C ARG A 57 9.78 -24.52 -8.71
N ARG A 58 9.72 -25.15 -9.90
CA ARG A 58 10.68 -26.16 -10.39
C ARG A 58 10.89 -26.18 -11.90
N GLN A 59 10.73 -25.08 -12.64
CA GLN A 59 11.19 -25.11 -14.03
C GLN A 59 12.72 -25.03 -14.05
N SER A 60 13.34 -26.22 -14.18
CA SER A 60 14.71 -26.34 -14.61
C SER A 60 14.88 -25.64 -15.97
N GLY A 61 15.71 -24.61 -16.05
CA GLY A 61 16.05 -23.94 -17.29
C GLY A 61 15.84 -22.43 -17.34
N TYR A 62 15.18 -21.83 -16.36
CA TYR A 62 15.05 -20.38 -16.29
C TYR A 62 15.85 -19.81 -15.12
N ALA A 63 16.74 -18.87 -15.39
CA ALA A 63 17.45 -18.16 -14.33
C ALA A 63 16.66 -16.95 -13.83
N PHE A 64 15.93 -16.28 -14.73
CA PHE A 64 15.23 -15.04 -14.46
C PHE A 64 13.86 -14.97 -15.13
N VAL A 65 12.97 -14.19 -14.49
CA VAL A 65 11.71 -13.74 -15.07
C VAL A 65 11.72 -12.20 -15.06
N SER A 66 11.38 -11.53 -16.18
CA SER A 66 11.31 -10.07 -16.22
C SER A 66 9.99 -9.57 -15.67
N ASN A 67 8.92 -9.90 -16.35
CA ASN A 67 7.54 -9.68 -15.93
C ASN A 67 6.66 -10.81 -16.48
N ILE A 68 5.40 -10.88 -16.04
CA ILE A 68 4.51 -12.00 -16.42
C ILE A 68 4.22 -11.99 -17.92
N GLU A 69 3.97 -10.81 -18.46
CA GLU A 69 3.68 -10.63 -19.90
C GLU A 69 4.96 -10.46 -20.73
N GLN A 70 6.11 -10.38 -20.07
CA GLN A 70 7.40 -10.07 -20.69
C GLN A 70 7.38 -8.74 -21.47
N ILE A 71 6.46 -7.85 -21.13
CA ILE A 71 6.36 -6.49 -21.63
C ILE A 71 6.83 -5.55 -20.52
N ALA A 72 7.79 -4.71 -20.84
CA ALA A 72 8.26 -3.66 -19.96
C ALA A 72 7.90 -2.29 -20.56
N TYR A 73 7.44 -1.36 -19.72
CA TYR A 73 7.04 -0.05 -20.17
C TYR A 73 8.13 0.97 -19.87
N ILE A 74 8.38 1.86 -20.82
CA ILE A 74 9.42 2.87 -20.74
C ILE A 74 8.93 4.23 -21.25
N SER A 75 9.52 5.30 -20.73
CA SER A 75 9.19 6.68 -21.09
C SER A 75 10.45 7.50 -21.40
N ALA A 76 10.28 8.58 -22.14
CA ALA A 76 11.33 9.58 -22.35
C ALA A 76 11.26 10.70 -21.30
N GLU A 77 10.09 10.92 -20.72
CA GLU A 77 9.83 12.04 -19.80
C GLU A 77 10.50 11.84 -18.45
N GLN A 78 10.61 10.57 -18.01
CA GLN A 78 11.20 10.25 -16.72
C GLN A 78 11.76 8.84 -16.63
N SER A 79 12.53 8.60 -15.59
CA SER A 79 13.05 7.27 -15.26
C SER A 79 11.93 6.38 -14.76
N SER A 80 11.96 5.13 -15.16
CA SER A 80 11.09 4.08 -14.68
C SER A 80 11.90 2.87 -14.25
N MET A 81 11.23 1.87 -13.71
CA MET A 81 11.87 0.67 -13.20
C MET A 81 11.62 -0.51 -14.11
N ILE A 82 12.59 -1.40 -14.18
CA ILE A 82 12.42 -2.76 -14.68
C ILE A 82 13.00 -3.74 -13.69
N HIS A 83 12.38 -4.89 -13.59
CA HIS A 83 12.69 -5.87 -12.59
C HIS A 83 12.87 -7.26 -13.17
N PHE A 84 13.93 -7.94 -12.75
CA PHE A 84 14.17 -9.34 -13.07
C PHE A 84 14.27 -10.15 -11.79
N MET A 85 13.51 -11.24 -11.75
CA MET A 85 13.52 -12.16 -10.62
C MET A 85 14.39 -13.36 -10.91
N PRO A 86 15.31 -13.72 -10.00
CA PRO A 86 15.93 -15.01 -10.04
C PRO A 86 14.89 -16.09 -9.66
N VAL A 87 14.77 -17.13 -10.49
CA VAL A 87 13.90 -18.28 -10.18
C VAL A 87 14.34 -18.98 -8.89
N ASN A 88 15.65 -18.96 -8.62
CA ASN A 88 16.21 -19.40 -7.34
C ASN A 88 17.11 -18.31 -6.76
N PRO A 89 16.62 -17.55 -5.76
CA PRO A 89 17.38 -16.45 -5.17
C PRO A 89 18.73 -16.87 -4.56
N SER A 90 18.87 -18.13 -4.16
CA SER A 90 20.13 -18.63 -3.56
C SER A 90 21.26 -18.75 -4.59
N HIS A 91 20.97 -18.83 -5.87
CA HIS A 91 21.98 -19.05 -6.90
C HIS A 91 22.66 -17.77 -7.40
N LYS A 92 22.11 -16.59 -7.11
CA LYS A 92 22.62 -15.27 -7.56
C LYS A 92 23.23 -15.32 -8.97
N PRO A 93 22.45 -15.71 -10.01
CA PRO A 93 22.98 -15.83 -11.36
C PRO A 93 23.45 -14.47 -11.86
N LYS A 94 24.43 -14.44 -12.77
CA LYS A 94 24.76 -13.24 -13.55
C LYS A 94 23.62 -12.99 -14.51
N LEU A 95 23.05 -11.79 -14.49
CA LEU A 95 22.04 -11.37 -15.45
C LEU A 95 22.72 -10.66 -16.62
N PHE A 96 22.34 -11.02 -17.83
CA PHE A 96 22.66 -10.29 -19.03
C PHE A 96 21.39 -9.67 -19.60
N ILE A 97 21.52 -8.42 -20.04
CA ILE A 97 20.44 -7.70 -20.72
C ILE A 97 21.02 -7.10 -21.99
N ALA A 98 20.32 -7.29 -23.10
CA ALA A 98 20.65 -6.66 -24.38
C ALA A 98 19.52 -5.68 -24.74
N LEU A 99 19.84 -4.41 -24.88
CA LEU A 99 18.88 -3.34 -25.09
C LEU A 99 19.15 -2.61 -26.40
N PRO A 100 18.10 -2.14 -27.09
CA PRO A 100 18.27 -1.28 -28.26
C PRO A 100 18.91 0.06 -27.86
N PRO A 101 19.63 0.74 -28.77
CA PRO A 101 20.38 1.96 -28.47
C PRO A 101 19.50 3.13 -28.01
N GLU A 102 18.20 3.05 -28.26
CA GLU A 102 17.20 4.00 -27.77
C GLU A 102 16.96 3.90 -26.26
N VAL A 103 17.34 2.79 -25.61
CA VAL A 103 17.13 2.56 -24.19
C VAL A 103 18.42 2.79 -23.40
N ARG A 104 18.37 3.64 -22.38
CA ARG A 104 19.49 3.93 -21.49
C ARG A 104 19.23 3.37 -20.10
N LEU A 105 20.12 2.51 -19.62
CA LEU A 105 20.20 2.19 -18.20
C LEU A 105 20.82 3.38 -17.44
N GLN A 106 20.20 3.79 -16.34
CA GLN A 106 20.62 4.94 -15.55
C GLN A 106 21.20 4.54 -14.20
N GLY A 107 20.94 3.34 -13.76
CA GLY A 107 21.40 2.79 -12.48
C GLY A 107 20.73 1.48 -12.14
N ALA A 108 21.06 0.98 -10.98
CA ALA A 108 20.51 -0.25 -10.43
C ALA A 108 20.36 -0.13 -8.91
N PHE A 109 19.49 -0.94 -8.35
CA PHE A 109 19.13 -0.92 -6.94
C PHE A 109 19.84 -2.03 -6.15
N ARG A 110 20.38 -1.70 -4.99
CA ARG A 110 21.02 -2.60 -4.00
C ARG A 110 22.09 -3.54 -4.54
N ASP A 111 23.34 -3.13 -4.43
CA ASP A 111 24.51 -3.99 -4.69
C ASP A 111 24.50 -4.69 -6.06
N LEU A 112 23.91 -4.07 -7.07
CA LEU A 112 23.99 -4.54 -8.45
C LEU A 112 25.08 -3.78 -9.17
N ALA A 113 26.14 -4.48 -9.58
CA ALA A 113 27.16 -3.91 -10.46
C ALA A 113 26.74 -4.10 -11.93
N VAL A 114 26.55 -2.99 -12.63
CA VAL A 114 26.17 -2.96 -14.05
C VAL A 114 27.37 -2.59 -14.91
N GLU A 115 27.73 -3.46 -15.85
CA GLU A 115 28.85 -3.24 -16.76
C GLU A 115 28.39 -3.37 -18.21
N LYS A 116 28.78 -2.43 -19.08
CA LYS A 116 28.59 -2.60 -20.52
C LYS A 116 29.57 -3.67 -21.02
N ALA A 117 29.05 -4.76 -21.57
CA ALA A 117 29.80 -5.97 -21.93
C ALA A 117 29.87 -6.21 -23.46
N GLY A 118 29.90 -5.13 -24.25
CA GLY A 118 29.91 -5.19 -25.69
C GLY A 118 28.52 -5.17 -26.32
N THR A 119 28.37 -5.83 -27.46
CA THR A 119 27.10 -5.91 -28.21
C THR A 119 26.54 -7.32 -28.22
N PHE A 120 25.28 -7.43 -28.57
CA PHE A 120 24.56 -8.67 -28.84
C PHE A 120 23.84 -8.53 -30.18
N SER A 121 24.18 -9.40 -31.13
CA SER A 121 23.57 -9.37 -32.45
C SER A 121 22.42 -10.36 -32.55
N HIS A 122 21.26 -9.91 -33.02
CA HIS A 122 20.09 -10.74 -33.26
C HIS A 122 19.31 -10.20 -34.47
N ASP A 123 19.02 -11.07 -35.43
CA ASP A 123 18.32 -10.73 -36.66
C ASP A 123 18.91 -9.49 -37.39
N GLY A 124 20.23 -9.40 -37.43
CA GLY A 124 20.97 -8.30 -38.08
C GLY A 124 20.93 -6.97 -37.34
N LYS A 125 20.37 -6.93 -36.12
CA LYS A 125 20.39 -5.75 -35.27
C LYS A 125 21.42 -5.89 -34.15
N GLU A 126 22.19 -4.84 -33.92
CA GLU A 126 23.12 -4.74 -32.83
C GLU A 126 22.43 -4.09 -31.62
N LEU A 127 22.51 -4.75 -30.44
CA LEU A 127 21.97 -4.29 -29.18
C LEU A 127 23.11 -4.07 -28.18
N ASP A 128 23.01 -3.05 -27.36
CA ASP A 128 23.94 -2.83 -26.25
C ASP A 128 23.77 -3.92 -25.20
N ARG A 129 24.83 -4.68 -24.93
CA ARG A 129 24.80 -5.76 -23.95
C ARG A 129 25.37 -5.29 -22.62
N TYR A 130 24.64 -5.55 -21.56
CA TYR A 130 25.02 -5.28 -20.18
C TYR A 130 25.16 -6.59 -19.40
N ARG A 131 26.18 -6.65 -18.55
CA ARG A 131 26.37 -7.72 -17.56
C ARG A 131 26.09 -7.16 -16.18
N ILE A 132 25.29 -7.87 -15.39
CA ILE A 132 24.88 -7.47 -14.06
C ILE A 132 25.28 -8.54 -13.08
N ASN A 133 26.09 -8.15 -12.08
CA ASN A 133 26.53 -9.00 -11.00
C ASN A 133 25.81 -8.59 -9.72
N ALA A 134 25.26 -9.58 -8.99
CA ALA A 134 24.59 -9.36 -7.72
C ALA A 134 25.59 -9.41 -6.57
N GLY A 135 25.64 -8.37 -5.77
CA GLY A 135 26.35 -8.34 -4.49
C GLY A 135 25.62 -9.08 -3.36
N PRO A 136 26.16 -9.05 -2.15
CA PRO A 136 25.63 -9.83 -1.01
C PRO A 136 24.19 -9.50 -0.64
N ARG A 137 23.80 -8.23 -0.72
CA ARG A 137 22.48 -7.72 -0.33
C ARG A 137 21.43 -7.79 -1.45
N ALA A 138 21.85 -8.02 -2.70
CA ALA A 138 20.93 -8.08 -3.82
C ALA A 138 20.05 -9.35 -3.74
N SER A 139 18.77 -9.17 -3.48
CA SER A 139 17.75 -10.23 -3.55
C SER A 139 16.94 -10.17 -4.83
N LYS A 140 16.95 -9.04 -5.48
CA LYS A 140 16.17 -8.67 -6.68
C LYS A 140 17.09 -7.92 -7.64
N TYR A 141 16.75 -7.94 -8.91
CA TYR A 141 17.52 -7.27 -9.98
C TYR A 141 16.65 -6.14 -10.54
N THR A 142 16.62 -5.02 -9.85
CA THR A 142 15.86 -3.82 -10.23
C THR A 142 16.79 -2.79 -10.85
N PHE A 143 16.41 -2.26 -12.01
CA PHE A 143 17.16 -1.26 -12.75
C PHE A 143 16.29 -0.04 -12.99
N PHE A 144 16.98 1.10 -13.10
CA PHE A 144 16.39 2.37 -13.53
C PHE A 144 16.76 2.61 -14.98
N TRP A 145 15.77 2.88 -15.80
CA TRP A 145 15.95 3.11 -17.22
C TRP A 145 15.03 4.18 -17.77
N ARG A 146 15.38 4.72 -18.92
CA ARG A 146 14.54 5.64 -19.69
C ARG A 146 14.90 5.59 -21.15
N LEU A 147 14.08 6.19 -22.03
CA LEU A 147 14.47 6.42 -23.41
C LEU A 147 15.57 7.48 -23.51
N ALA A 148 16.53 7.27 -24.39
CA ALA A 148 17.59 8.24 -24.71
C ALA A 148 17.04 9.44 -25.52
N LYS A 149 15.96 9.22 -26.27
CA LYS A 149 15.23 10.21 -27.06
C LYS A 149 13.75 9.90 -27.05
N SER A 150 12.91 10.90 -27.29
CA SER A 150 11.46 10.69 -27.43
C SER A 150 11.15 9.83 -28.65
N LEU A 151 10.23 8.89 -28.44
CA LEU A 151 9.65 8.05 -29.49
C LEU A 151 8.12 8.16 -29.38
N PRO A 152 7.37 7.92 -30.47
CA PRO A 152 5.91 7.92 -30.43
C PRO A 152 5.37 6.92 -29.40
N GLU A 153 4.30 7.30 -28.70
CA GLU A 153 3.60 6.38 -27.80
C GLU A 153 3.11 5.13 -28.56
N GLY A 154 3.21 3.98 -27.91
CA GLY A 154 2.89 2.70 -28.52
C GLY A 154 4.02 2.08 -29.35
N THR A 155 5.15 2.79 -29.55
CA THR A 155 6.33 2.20 -30.22
C THR A 155 6.78 0.95 -29.45
N GLU A 156 6.98 -0.14 -30.17
CA GLU A 156 7.50 -1.40 -29.63
C GLU A 156 8.99 -1.54 -29.96
N LEU A 157 9.79 -1.80 -28.95
CA LEU A 157 11.21 -2.09 -29.07
C LEU A 157 11.46 -3.52 -28.59
N GLN A 158 12.51 -4.15 -29.12
CA GLN A 158 12.88 -5.51 -28.77
C GLN A 158 14.25 -5.54 -28.09
N GLY A 159 14.28 -6.01 -26.84
CA GLY A 159 15.49 -6.39 -26.11
C GLY A 159 15.53 -7.89 -25.85
N PHE A 160 16.57 -8.32 -25.13
CA PHE A 160 16.72 -9.71 -24.67
C PHE A 160 17.30 -9.73 -23.27
N TYR A 161 17.06 -10.84 -22.52
CA TYR A 161 17.67 -11.11 -21.24
C TYR A 161 17.93 -12.61 -21.05
N TRP A 162 18.96 -12.93 -20.28
CA TRP A 162 19.29 -14.30 -19.89
C TRP A 162 20.14 -14.33 -18.61
N GLY A 163 20.20 -15.49 -17.98
CA GLY A 163 21.03 -15.72 -16.82
C GLY A 163 22.15 -16.72 -17.09
N GLU A 164 23.29 -16.49 -16.42
CA GLU A 164 24.40 -17.44 -16.37
C GLU A 164 24.73 -17.75 -14.91
N TRP A 165 24.92 -19.02 -14.58
CA TRP A 165 25.29 -19.48 -13.24
C TRP A 165 26.30 -20.62 -13.33
N SER A 166 26.87 -21.04 -12.22
CA SER A 166 27.97 -22.02 -12.18
C SER A 166 27.68 -23.35 -12.89
N LYS A 167 26.41 -23.73 -13.04
CA LYS A 167 25.99 -25.01 -13.61
C LYS A 167 25.29 -24.87 -14.98
N GLY A 168 25.22 -23.68 -15.55
CA GLY A 168 24.53 -23.51 -16.83
C GLY A 168 24.33 -22.07 -17.29
N LYS A 169 23.72 -21.96 -18.46
CA LYS A 169 23.36 -20.71 -19.12
C LYS A 169 21.95 -20.82 -19.66
N GLN A 170 21.16 -19.81 -19.46
CA GLN A 170 19.85 -19.66 -20.08
C GLN A 170 20.00 -19.16 -21.53
N ALA A 171 19.19 -19.66 -22.45
CA ALA A 171 19.08 -19.05 -23.76
C ALA A 171 18.50 -17.62 -23.64
N PRO A 172 18.94 -16.67 -24.50
CA PRO A 172 18.37 -15.35 -24.56
C PRO A 172 16.85 -15.38 -24.74
N ARG A 173 16.13 -14.68 -23.88
CA ARG A 173 14.67 -14.54 -23.92
C ARG A 173 14.30 -13.16 -24.43
N PRO A 174 13.27 -13.03 -25.27
CA PRO A 174 12.81 -11.74 -25.73
C PRO A 174 12.30 -10.89 -24.58
N LEU A 175 12.63 -9.61 -24.58
CA LEU A 175 12.10 -8.57 -23.73
C LEU A 175 11.38 -7.56 -24.62
N LYS A 176 10.06 -7.59 -24.62
CA LYS A 176 9.25 -6.58 -25.32
C LYS A 176 9.23 -5.31 -24.50
N ILE A 177 9.53 -4.19 -25.13
CA ILE A 177 9.58 -2.87 -24.50
C ILE A 177 8.57 -1.99 -25.22
N LYS A 178 7.64 -1.40 -24.49
CA LYS A 178 6.61 -0.53 -25.05
C LYS A 178 6.76 0.89 -24.53
N VAL A 179 6.74 1.84 -25.45
CA VAL A 179 6.84 3.26 -25.12
C VAL A 179 5.49 3.79 -24.66
N VAL A 180 5.50 4.51 -23.52
CA VAL A 180 4.36 5.27 -23.02
C VAL A 180 4.78 6.71 -22.78
N SER A 181 3.85 7.65 -22.98
CA SER A 181 4.04 9.05 -22.65
C SER A 181 3.40 9.35 -21.29
N ILE A 182 4.17 9.95 -20.39
CA ILE A 182 3.72 10.28 -19.05
C ILE A 182 3.45 11.79 -18.98
N PRO A 183 2.19 12.22 -18.79
CA PRO A 183 1.88 13.63 -18.72
C PRO A 183 2.47 14.26 -17.44
N ALA A 184 3.00 15.47 -17.56
CA ALA A 184 3.30 16.29 -16.40
C ALA A 184 1.99 16.87 -15.86
N VAL A 185 1.71 16.63 -14.58
CA VAL A 185 0.43 17.00 -13.97
C VAL A 185 0.60 17.95 -12.79
N LYS A 186 -0.45 18.73 -12.54
CA LYS A 186 -0.56 19.48 -11.30
C LYS A 186 -0.86 18.51 -10.16
N GLN A 187 -0.08 18.60 -9.11
CA GLN A 187 -0.27 17.78 -7.92
C GLN A 187 -1.42 18.29 -7.06
N PHE A 188 -1.92 17.39 -6.21
CA PHE A 188 -2.69 17.81 -5.04
C PHE A 188 -1.80 18.64 -4.10
N ARG A 189 -2.41 19.56 -3.38
CA ARG A 189 -1.73 20.40 -2.39
C ARG A 189 -1.77 19.81 -0.98
N GLN A 190 -2.88 19.15 -0.64
CA GLN A 190 -3.16 18.65 0.71
C GLN A 190 -3.44 17.14 0.73
N ILE A 191 -3.98 16.60 -0.35
CA ILE A 191 -4.27 15.16 -0.47
C ILE A 191 -2.95 14.42 -0.71
N PRO A 192 -2.54 13.51 0.19
CA PRO A 192 -1.32 12.75 -0.01
C PRO A 192 -1.48 11.72 -1.14
N VAL A 193 -0.53 11.77 -2.08
CA VAL A 193 -0.26 10.73 -3.06
C VAL A 193 1.18 10.30 -2.85
N TYR A 194 1.38 9.12 -2.34
CA TYR A 194 2.69 8.70 -1.87
C TYR A 194 3.12 7.33 -2.37
N LEU A 195 4.44 7.17 -2.50
CA LEU A 195 5.08 5.89 -2.78
C LEU A 195 5.82 5.44 -1.52
N SER A 196 5.55 4.23 -1.04
CA SER A 196 6.20 3.67 0.15
C SER A 196 7.31 2.72 -0.29
N MET A 197 8.56 3.10 -0.05
CA MET A 197 9.76 2.39 -0.48
C MET A 197 10.86 2.47 0.58
N PRO A 198 11.79 1.50 0.61
CA PRO A 198 12.99 1.63 1.41
C PRO A 198 13.78 2.92 1.10
N ASN A 199 14.36 3.52 2.12
CA ASN A 199 15.13 4.76 1.97
C ASN A 199 16.30 4.62 0.99
N ASP A 200 16.98 3.47 0.96
CA ASP A 200 18.04 3.17 0.01
C ASP A 200 17.55 3.21 -1.45
N PHE A 201 16.27 2.88 -1.71
CA PHE A 201 15.68 3.05 -3.02
C PHE A 201 15.69 4.52 -3.46
N TYR A 202 15.20 5.42 -2.63
CA TYR A 202 15.15 6.84 -2.96
C TYR A 202 16.53 7.47 -3.10
N ALA A 203 17.49 7.02 -2.28
CA ALA A 203 18.88 7.47 -2.39
C ALA A 203 19.50 7.11 -3.75
N GLU A 204 19.15 5.96 -4.31
CA GLU A 204 19.67 5.45 -5.59
C GLU A 204 18.82 5.86 -6.80
N TYR A 205 17.52 6.13 -6.61
CA TYR A 205 16.63 6.50 -7.70
C TYR A 205 17.06 7.79 -8.40
N PRO A 206 17.24 7.78 -9.73
CA PRO A 206 17.91 8.88 -10.43
C PRO A 206 17.01 10.10 -10.73
N ASP A 207 15.68 9.99 -10.60
CA ASP A 207 14.74 11.00 -11.11
C ASP A 207 13.58 11.29 -10.14
N THR A 208 13.91 11.76 -8.93
CA THR A 208 12.89 12.14 -7.92
C THR A 208 11.95 13.23 -8.43
N GLU A 209 12.43 14.14 -9.28
CA GLU A 209 11.59 15.15 -9.93
C GLU A 209 10.57 14.52 -10.89
N GLY A 210 10.93 13.41 -11.55
CA GLY A 210 10.01 12.64 -12.39
C GLY A 210 8.84 12.08 -11.59
N LEU A 211 9.06 11.55 -10.37
CA LEU A 211 7.98 11.13 -9.49
C LEU A 211 7.03 12.29 -9.19
N ARG A 212 7.58 13.47 -8.89
CA ARG A 212 6.78 14.67 -8.68
C ARG A 212 5.95 15.01 -9.93
N ARG A 213 6.54 15.02 -11.11
CA ARG A 213 5.83 15.31 -12.37
C ARG A 213 4.68 14.33 -12.64
N SER A 214 4.79 13.07 -12.19
CA SER A 214 3.73 12.05 -12.27
C SER A 214 2.64 12.21 -11.21
N GLY A 215 2.73 13.20 -10.32
CA GLY A 215 1.67 13.49 -9.35
C GLY A 215 1.96 13.06 -7.92
N PHE A 216 3.09 12.40 -7.63
CA PHE A 216 3.48 12.12 -6.26
C PHE A 216 3.88 13.42 -5.55
N ASN A 217 3.27 13.67 -4.40
CA ASN A 217 3.61 14.80 -3.54
C ASN A 217 4.28 14.39 -2.23
N TYR A 218 4.31 13.09 -1.93
CA TYR A 218 5.04 12.52 -0.79
C TYR A 218 5.79 11.25 -1.18
N LEU A 219 6.93 11.03 -0.49
CA LEU A 219 7.64 9.75 -0.46
C LEU A 219 7.60 9.21 0.97
N ASP A 220 7.08 8.01 1.15
CA ASP A 220 7.09 7.34 2.45
C ASP A 220 8.35 6.47 2.54
N MET A 221 9.25 6.89 3.42
CA MET A 221 10.60 6.34 3.52
C MET A 221 10.70 5.39 4.70
N TRP A 222 11.08 4.16 4.44
CA TRP A 222 11.37 3.19 5.50
C TRP A 222 12.71 3.56 6.15
N THR A 223 12.63 4.35 7.20
CA THR A 223 13.80 4.81 7.95
C THR A 223 14.20 3.74 8.97
N TYR A 224 15.03 2.78 8.57
CA TYR A 224 15.60 1.76 9.46
C TYR A 224 16.69 2.34 10.37
N LEU A 225 16.35 3.38 11.11
CA LEU A 225 17.28 4.00 12.05
C LEU A 225 17.24 3.23 13.36
N THR A 226 18.13 2.26 13.53
CA THR A 226 18.44 1.73 14.86
C THR A 226 19.69 2.40 15.39
N PRO A 227 19.83 2.50 16.72
CA PRO A 227 21.09 2.96 17.33
C PRO A 227 22.32 2.17 16.87
N ASP A 228 22.13 0.94 16.41
CA ASP A 228 23.19 0.04 15.94
C ASP A 228 23.39 0.04 14.43
N GLU A 229 22.45 0.61 13.67
CA GLU A 229 22.54 0.77 12.21
C GLU A 229 23.14 2.15 11.90
N SER A 230 24.28 2.38 12.51
CA SER A 230 25.24 3.46 12.30
C SER A 230 25.18 4.24 10.97
N ASP A 231 26.07 5.10 10.77
CA ASP A 231 26.42 6.04 9.69
C ASP A 231 25.82 5.80 8.28
N TRP A 232 25.58 4.56 7.87
CA TRP A 232 25.02 4.24 6.55
C TRP A 232 23.55 4.65 6.40
N GLY A 233 22.69 4.31 7.36
CA GLY A 233 21.27 4.68 7.32
C GLY A 233 21.08 6.19 7.40
N ILE A 234 21.89 6.87 8.21
CA ILE A 234 21.91 8.32 8.34
C ILE A 234 22.36 8.98 7.03
N SER A 235 23.47 8.51 6.46
CA SER A 235 24.01 9.03 5.19
C SER A 235 23.01 8.90 4.05
N LEU A 236 22.29 7.78 3.97
CA LEU A 236 21.25 7.58 2.96
C LEU A 236 20.04 8.49 3.18
N LEU A 237 19.64 8.70 4.43
CA LEU A 237 18.55 9.61 4.75
C LEU A 237 18.89 11.04 4.31
N ASP A 238 20.04 11.56 4.68
CA ASP A 238 20.47 12.91 4.30
C ASP A 238 20.55 13.06 2.77
N SER A 239 21.07 12.04 2.05
CA SER A 239 21.09 12.02 0.58
C SER A 239 19.67 12.02 -0.02
N THR A 240 18.75 11.28 0.56
CA THR A 240 17.35 11.25 0.12
C THR A 240 16.69 12.60 0.33
N LEU A 241 16.84 13.19 1.53
CA LEU A 241 16.27 14.50 1.87
C LEU A 241 16.79 15.63 0.95
N ALA A 242 18.06 15.58 0.58
CA ALA A 242 18.61 16.53 -0.38
C ALA A 242 17.94 16.41 -1.77
N LYS A 243 17.63 15.20 -2.22
CA LYS A 243 16.93 14.97 -3.51
C LYS A 243 15.46 15.37 -3.44
N THR A 244 14.75 15.02 -2.38
CA THR A 244 13.32 15.33 -2.20
C THR A 244 13.10 16.83 -2.07
N SER A 245 13.91 17.51 -1.26
CA SER A 245 13.90 18.96 -1.12
C SER A 245 14.11 19.67 -2.46
N LYS A 246 15.12 19.24 -3.24
CA LYS A 246 15.37 19.78 -4.58
C LYS A 246 14.19 19.55 -5.53
N ALA A 247 13.56 18.39 -5.44
CA ALA A 247 12.40 18.06 -6.27
C ALA A 247 11.10 18.72 -5.79
N GLY A 248 11.05 19.24 -4.58
CA GLY A 248 9.84 19.79 -3.96
C GLY A 248 8.79 18.72 -3.67
N VAL A 249 9.23 17.55 -3.21
CA VAL A 249 8.38 16.44 -2.75
C VAL A 249 8.46 16.36 -1.24
N GLY A 250 7.34 16.21 -0.56
CA GLY A 250 7.30 16.01 0.88
C GLY A 250 7.69 14.60 1.28
N GLU A 251 8.03 14.43 2.54
CA GLU A 251 8.47 13.16 3.07
C GLU A 251 7.52 12.68 4.17
N ILE A 252 7.31 11.36 4.20
CA ILE A 252 6.72 10.62 5.31
C ILE A 252 7.82 9.71 5.85
N ALA A 253 8.08 9.79 7.14
CA ALA A 253 9.10 8.98 7.78
C ALA A 253 8.47 7.82 8.53
N TRP A 254 8.75 6.61 8.11
CA TRP A 254 8.28 5.43 8.80
C TRP A 254 9.07 5.20 10.08
N ILE A 255 8.39 5.26 11.21
CA ILE A 255 8.99 4.92 12.51
C ILE A 255 8.98 3.41 12.69
N ARG A 256 10.02 2.90 13.32
CA ARG A 256 10.20 1.48 13.52
C ARG A 256 9.12 0.88 14.43
N GLU A 257 8.64 -0.28 14.03
CA GLU A 257 7.69 -1.06 14.80
C GLU A 257 8.37 -1.80 15.94
N TRP A 258 7.64 -2.04 17.02
CA TRP A 258 8.19 -2.65 18.24
C TRP A 258 8.53 -4.13 18.14
N TRP A 259 8.10 -4.84 17.10
CA TRP A 259 8.33 -6.30 17.01
C TRP A 259 9.49 -6.73 16.13
N TRP A 260 10.03 -5.85 15.32
CA TRP A 260 11.20 -6.14 14.47
C TRP A 260 12.53 -6.11 15.21
N HIS A 261 12.54 -5.93 16.53
CA HIS A 261 13.77 -5.87 17.30
C HIS A 261 14.40 -7.24 17.57
N ASN A 262 15.20 -7.70 16.63
CA ASN A 262 16.05 -8.89 16.81
C ASN A 262 17.23 -8.70 17.78
N GLY A 263 17.48 -7.50 18.32
CA GLY A 263 18.69 -7.17 19.06
C GLY A 263 18.51 -6.81 20.54
N GLN A 264 17.40 -6.19 20.92
CA GLN A 264 17.23 -5.70 22.29
C GLN A 264 16.28 -6.60 23.08
N LYS A 265 16.83 -7.68 23.61
CA LYS A 265 16.11 -8.61 24.48
C LYS A 265 15.99 -8.02 25.88
N GLU A 266 15.07 -7.09 26.07
CA GLU A 266 14.66 -6.70 27.41
C GLU A 266 13.63 -7.72 27.92
N ALA A 267 14.05 -8.62 28.78
CA ALA A 267 13.20 -9.69 29.31
C ALA A 267 11.88 -9.15 29.93
N ASP A 268 11.92 -7.97 30.54
CA ASP A 268 10.78 -7.34 31.19
C ASP A 268 9.84 -6.63 30.19
N GLY A 269 10.33 -6.28 29.01
CA GLY A 269 9.56 -5.60 27.95
C GLY A 269 8.77 -6.53 27.06
N MET A 270 9.02 -7.82 27.07
CA MET A 270 8.40 -8.76 26.15
C MET A 270 6.94 -9.04 26.50
N ALA A 271 6.10 -9.13 25.46
CA ALA A 271 4.72 -9.56 25.62
C ALA A 271 4.64 -10.96 26.23
N THR A 272 3.61 -11.20 27.03
CA THR A 272 3.43 -12.45 27.78
C THR A 272 2.11 -13.08 27.37
N LEU A 273 2.15 -14.38 27.06
CA LEU A 273 0.97 -15.22 26.82
C LEU A 273 0.26 -15.54 28.14
N ILE A 274 -0.95 -16.08 28.04
CA ILE A 274 -1.76 -16.46 29.22
C ILE A 274 -1.09 -17.54 30.10
N ASP A 275 -0.23 -18.38 29.51
CA ASP A 275 0.54 -19.42 30.21
C ASP A 275 1.85 -18.89 30.84
N GLY A 276 2.07 -17.57 30.79
CA GLY A 276 3.26 -16.91 31.30
C GLY A 276 4.47 -16.90 30.39
N LYS A 277 4.42 -17.56 29.23
CA LYS A 277 5.52 -17.57 28.27
C LYS A 277 5.71 -16.21 27.62
N LYS A 278 6.96 -15.80 27.46
CA LYS A 278 7.35 -14.58 26.74
C LYS A 278 7.35 -14.80 25.23
N VAL A 279 6.87 -13.82 24.51
CA VAL A 279 6.92 -13.78 23.04
C VAL A 279 8.21 -13.09 22.61
N SER A 280 9.14 -13.85 22.05
CA SER A 280 10.56 -13.47 21.88
C SER A 280 10.81 -12.25 20.97
N ASN A 281 9.86 -11.87 20.16
CA ASN A 281 9.97 -10.79 19.17
C ASN A 281 8.86 -9.74 19.29
N MET A 282 8.12 -9.71 20.39
CA MET A 282 7.02 -8.79 20.58
C MET A 282 7.12 -8.10 21.94
N LEU A 283 7.05 -6.78 21.95
CA LEU A 283 7.02 -5.99 23.16
C LEU A 283 5.59 -5.82 23.68
N CYS A 284 5.49 -5.73 24.99
CA CYS A 284 4.26 -5.41 25.69
C CYS A 284 3.81 -3.97 25.36
N LEU A 285 2.55 -3.79 25.04
CA LEU A 285 1.94 -2.46 24.77
C LEU A 285 2.03 -1.50 25.97
N SER A 286 2.17 -2.04 27.18
CA SER A 286 2.35 -1.25 28.40
C SER A 286 3.82 -0.96 28.72
N TYR A 287 4.75 -1.52 27.96
CA TYR A 287 6.17 -1.29 28.19
C TYR A 287 6.60 0.12 27.82
N ARG A 288 7.40 0.77 28.69
CA ARG A 288 7.93 2.12 28.53
C ARG A 288 9.42 2.21 28.90
N GLY A 289 10.16 1.12 28.67
CA GLY A 289 11.58 1.04 28.96
C GLY A 289 12.48 1.57 27.83
N LYS A 290 13.71 1.10 27.78
CA LYS A 290 14.75 1.63 26.88
C LYS A 290 14.37 1.60 25.40
N TRP A 291 13.71 0.54 24.95
CA TRP A 291 13.29 0.44 23.55
C TRP A 291 12.23 1.50 23.21
N TYR A 292 11.25 1.72 24.10
CA TYR A 292 10.28 2.79 23.89
C TYR A 292 10.96 4.16 23.87
N GLN A 293 11.97 4.36 24.74
CA GLN A 293 12.77 5.58 24.71
C GLN A 293 13.53 5.71 23.38
N ALA A 294 14.12 4.64 22.86
CA ALA A 294 14.78 4.65 21.56
C ALA A 294 13.84 5.03 20.40
N LEU A 295 12.57 4.59 20.46
CA LEU A 295 11.55 5.01 19.49
C LEU A 295 11.27 6.52 19.59
N ILE A 296 11.15 7.06 20.80
CA ILE A 296 10.99 8.50 21.05
C ILE A 296 12.21 9.27 20.50
N ASP A 297 13.41 8.79 20.78
CA ASP A 297 14.66 9.45 20.33
C ASP A 297 14.80 9.40 18.80
N GLN A 298 14.40 8.30 18.17
CA GLN A 298 14.29 8.22 16.71
C GLN A 298 13.33 9.26 16.16
N GLY A 299 12.14 9.40 16.74
CA GLY A 299 11.17 10.41 16.30
C GLY A 299 11.71 11.83 16.42
N LYS A 300 12.40 12.17 17.53
CA LYS A 300 13.05 13.47 17.73
C LYS A 300 14.15 13.70 16.69
N TYR A 301 14.96 12.67 16.41
CA TYR A 301 16.02 12.73 15.39
C TYR A 301 15.44 13.03 14.00
N LEU A 302 14.29 12.45 13.65
CA LEU A 302 13.59 12.72 12.39
C LEU A 302 13.04 14.16 12.36
N ILE A 303 12.46 14.65 13.46
CA ILE A 303 12.00 16.04 13.59
C ILE A 303 13.13 17.05 13.42
N ASP A 304 14.31 16.80 14.00
CA ASP A 304 15.50 17.67 13.85
C ASP A 304 15.98 17.75 12.39
N ARG A 305 15.53 16.85 11.51
CA ARG A 305 15.76 16.86 10.06
C ARG A 305 14.62 17.41 9.23
N GLY A 306 13.61 17.99 9.88
CA GLY A 306 12.46 18.59 9.19
C GLY A 306 11.38 17.58 8.80
N LEU A 307 11.46 16.34 9.28
CA LEU A 307 10.45 15.30 9.01
C LEU A 307 9.37 15.37 10.09
N TYR A 308 8.24 15.97 9.74
CA TYR A 308 7.11 16.19 10.66
C TYR A 308 5.89 15.32 10.35
N PHE A 309 5.98 14.50 9.31
CA PHE A 309 4.96 13.52 8.97
C PHE A 309 5.52 12.11 9.16
N HIS A 310 5.08 11.44 10.22
CA HIS A 310 5.52 10.07 10.52
C HIS A 310 4.47 9.05 10.10
N SER A 311 4.89 7.85 9.75
CA SER A 311 4.05 6.68 9.53
C SER A 311 4.49 5.51 10.39
N THR A 312 3.58 4.56 10.63
CA THR A 312 3.86 3.31 11.34
C THR A 312 3.07 2.17 10.72
N ASP A 313 3.67 0.99 10.66
CA ASP A 313 3.04 -0.25 10.18
C ASP A 313 3.21 -1.37 11.22
N PRO A 314 2.34 -1.48 12.22
CA PRO A 314 2.54 -2.36 13.36
C PRO A 314 2.40 -3.85 13.06
N GLU A 315 1.73 -4.25 11.99
CA GLU A 315 1.59 -5.62 11.48
C GLU A 315 1.33 -6.73 12.53
N MET A 316 0.46 -6.50 13.50
CA MET A 316 0.18 -7.45 14.60
C MET A 316 -0.70 -8.64 14.18
N TYR A 317 -0.35 -9.33 13.11
CA TYR A 317 -1.17 -10.41 12.55
C TYR A 317 -1.37 -11.59 13.50
N GLY A 318 -2.60 -11.77 13.94
CA GLY A 318 -3.04 -12.96 14.65
C GLY A 318 -2.56 -13.12 16.09
N GLU A 319 -1.70 -12.24 16.59
CA GLU A 319 -1.13 -12.36 17.93
C GLU A 319 -1.82 -11.47 18.96
N GLY A 320 -2.52 -10.43 18.52
CA GLY A 320 -3.15 -9.45 19.42
C GLY A 320 -4.12 -10.06 20.43
N SER A 321 -4.93 -11.03 20.02
CA SER A 321 -5.86 -11.71 20.92
C SER A 321 -5.15 -12.52 22.03
N LYS A 322 -3.92 -12.99 21.79
CA LYS A 322 -3.16 -13.87 22.68
C LYS A 322 -2.29 -13.13 23.70
N ILE A 323 -2.11 -11.81 23.56
CA ILE A 323 -1.24 -10.97 24.39
C ILE A 323 -2.06 -9.83 25.02
N CYS A 324 -1.59 -9.10 26.02
CA CYS A 324 -0.42 -9.35 26.86
C CYS A 324 -0.90 -9.56 28.32
N PHE A 325 -0.52 -10.65 28.93
CA PHE A 325 -0.91 -11.01 30.30
C PHE A 325 0.19 -10.70 31.34
N CYS A 326 1.11 -9.78 31.04
CA CYS A 326 2.13 -9.36 32.00
C CYS A 326 1.53 -8.51 33.11
N GLU A 327 2.24 -8.43 34.25
CA GLU A 327 1.79 -7.69 35.44
C GLU A 327 1.53 -6.19 35.17
N SER A 328 2.31 -5.57 34.26
CA SER A 328 2.07 -4.20 33.86
C SER A 328 0.73 -4.04 33.13
N CYS A 329 0.36 -4.97 32.24
CA CYS A 329 -0.94 -4.94 31.58
C CYS A 329 -2.09 -5.20 32.54
N LYS A 330 -1.95 -6.14 33.47
CA LYS A 330 -2.95 -6.42 34.50
C LYS A 330 -3.20 -5.20 35.38
N LYS A 331 -2.13 -4.55 35.85
CA LYS A 331 -2.23 -3.31 36.63
C LYS A 331 -2.94 -2.20 35.84
N ARG A 332 -2.51 -1.95 34.62
CA ARG A 332 -3.13 -0.92 33.75
C ARG A 332 -4.60 -1.24 33.43
N PHE A 333 -4.96 -2.50 33.33
CA PHE A 333 -6.36 -2.90 33.18
C PHE A 333 -7.18 -2.54 34.41
N GLY A 334 -6.66 -2.77 35.62
CA GLY A 334 -7.31 -2.31 36.84
C GLY A 334 -7.54 -0.78 36.86
N ASP A 335 -6.55 0.00 36.43
CA ASP A 335 -6.69 1.46 36.30
C ASP A 335 -7.67 1.88 35.19
N TYR A 336 -7.74 1.12 34.09
CA TYR A 336 -8.71 1.30 33.03
C TYR A 336 -10.14 1.06 33.53
N LEU A 337 -10.37 -0.03 34.29
CA LEU A 337 -11.69 -0.32 34.88
C LEU A 337 -12.16 0.83 35.81
N LYS A 338 -11.30 1.32 36.68
CA LYS A 338 -11.64 2.46 37.58
C LYS A 338 -12.12 3.69 36.79
N LYS A 339 -11.60 3.92 35.58
CA LYS A 339 -11.94 5.08 34.74
C LYS A 339 -13.15 4.86 33.86
N LYS A 340 -13.38 3.63 33.39
CA LYS A 340 -14.35 3.33 32.33
C LYS A 340 -15.53 2.49 32.76
N ALA A 341 -15.40 1.74 33.85
CA ALA A 341 -16.40 0.82 34.38
C ALA A 341 -16.18 0.65 35.89
N ALA A 342 -16.34 1.74 36.66
CA ALA A 342 -16.02 1.79 38.08
C ALA A 342 -16.85 0.84 38.94
N ASP A 343 -17.99 0.40 38.46
CA ASP A 343 -18.91 -0.57 39.07
C ASP A 343 -18.51 -2.04 38.81
N VAL A 344 -17.53 -2.28 37.92
CA VAL A 344 -17.03 -3.63 37.61
C VAL A 344 -15.83 -3.97 38.47
N ALA A 345 -15.97 -4.99 39.32
CA ALA A 345 -14.86 -5.45 40.14
C ALA A 345 -13.73 -6.05 39.29
N TYR A 346 -12.49 -5.75 39.66
CA TYR A 346 -11.33 -6.32 39.00
C TYR A 346 -11.21 -7.83 39.27
N GLU A 347 -10.95 -8.59 38.22
CA GLU A 347 -10.50 -9.99 38.27
C GLU A 347 -9.26 -10.15 37.38
N ASP A 348 -8.40 -11.13 37.65
CA ASP A 348 -7.22 -11.39 36.84
C ASP A 348 -7.63 -11.84 35.41
N PRO A 349 -7.11 -11.20 34.36
CA PRO A 349 -7.41 -11.58 32.98
C PRO A 349 -7.18 -13.06 32.67
N ALA A 350 -6.21 -13.70 33.32
CA ALA A 350 -5.96 -15.13 33.13
C ALA A 350 -7.07 -16.04 33.66
N VAL A 351 -7.91 -15.54 34.56
CA VAL A 351 -9.09 -16.27 35.09
C VAL A 351 -10.23 -16.20 34.10
N PHE A 352 -10.65 -14.99 33.72
CA PHE A 352 -11.84 -14.84 32.89
C PHE A 352 -11.61 -15.17 31.40
N GLU A 353 -10.40 -15.12 30.89
CA GLU A 353 -10.07 -15.60 29.54
C GLU A 353 -10.23 -17.14 29.40
N LYS A 354 -10.13 -17.88 30.50
CA LYS A 354 -10.42 -19.31 30.52
C LYS A 354 -11.92 -19.63 30.59
N ASN A 355 -12.72 -18.66 31.07
CA ASN A 355 -14.16 -18.81 31.28
C ASN A 355 -14.91 -17.57 30.74
N PRO A 356 -14.78 -17.26 29.44
CA PRO A 356 -15.29 -16.00 28.88
C PRO A 356 -16.82 -15.86 28.98
N GLU A 357 -17.57 -16.95 28.97
CA GLU A 357 -19.02 -16.91 29.13
C GLU A 357 -19.44 -16.49 30.55
N GLN A 358 -18.75 -16.98 31.56
CA GLN A 358 -19.00 -16.64 32.97
C GLN A 358 -18.66 -15.18 33.28
N TYR A 359 -17.65 -14.62 32.62
CA TYR A 359 -17.12 -13.27 32.84
C TYR A 359 -17.28 -12.39 31.61
N ALA A 360 -18.40 -12.50 30.90
CA ALA A 360 -18.58 -11.87 29.58
C ALA A 360 -18.26 -10.38 29.54
N GLU A 361 -18.64 -9.62 30.60
CA GLU A 361 -18.38 -8.18 30.68
C GLU A 361 -16.89 -7.88 30.90
N LEU A 362 -16.21 -8.59 31.81
CA LEU A 362 -14.76 -8.44 32.02
C LEU A 362 -13.96 -8.81 30.77
N HIS A 363 -14.34 -9.88 30.09
CA HIS A 363 -13.73 -10.28 28.83
C HIS A 363 -13.90 -9.20 27.75
N ARG A 364 -15.10 -8.64 27.61
CA ARG A 364 -15.38 -7.52 26.71
C ARG A 364 -14.53 -6.28 27.04
N LEU A 365 -14.43 -5.92 28.33
CA LEU A 365 -13.64 -4.78 28.79
C LEU A 365 -12.15 -4.99 28.62
N TRP A 366 -11.65 -6.20 28.83
CA TRP A 366 -10.26 -6.57 28.57
C TRP A 366 -9.88 -6.42 27.10
N ASN A 367 -10.74 -6.86 26.20
CA ASN A 367 -10.55 -6.70 24.76
C ASN A 367 -10.54 -5.23 24.34
N ALA A 368 -11.46 -4.43 24.90
CA ALA A 368 -11.47 -2.99 24.68
C ALA A 368 -10.21 -2.30 25.26
N PHE A 369 -9.75 -2.74 26.43
CA PHE A 369 -8.50 -2.27 27.03
C PHE A 369 -7.27 -2.62 26.16
N LYS A 370 -7.20 -3.81 25.58
CA LYS A 370 -6.08 -4.20 24.68
C LYS A 370 -6.03 -3.27 23.46
N CYS A 371 -7.14 -3.04 22.80
CA CYS A 371 -7.22 -2.10 21.67
C CYS A 371 -6.92 -0.66 22.07
N TRP A 372 -7.43 -0.22 23.23
CA TRP A 372 -7.08 1.10 23.77
C TRP A 372 -5.59 1.21 24.09
N SER A 373 -4.98 0.18 24.71
CA SER A 373 -3.55 0.18 25.03
C SER A 373 -2.65 0.26 23.81
N TYR A 374 -3.07 -0.40 22.72
CA TYR A 374 -2.43 -0.31 21.42
C TYR A 374 -2.44 1.13 20.89
N THR A 375 -3.60 1.75 20.86
CA THR A 375 -3.72 3.13 20.37
C THR A 375 -3.05 4.14 21.31
N GLU A 376 -3.15 3.93 22.64
CA GLU A 376 -2.51 4.81 23.63
C GLU A 376 -0.99 4.82 23.53
N PHE A 377 -0.37 3.70 23.13
CA PHE A 377 1.07 3.65 22.82
C PHE A 377 1.46 4.70 21.77
N PHE A 378 0.69 4.78 20.69
CA PHE A 378 0.92 5.77 19.63
C PHE A 378 0.48 7.18 20.01
N ALA A 379 -0.56 7.32 20.82
CA ALA A 379 -0.98 8.61 21.36
C ALA A 379 0.10 9.24 22.26
N GLU A 380 0.76 8.45 23.08
CA GLU A 380 1.90 8.89 23.88
C GLU A 380 3.10 9.30 22.99
N TYR A 381 3.40 8.51 21.96
CA TYR A 381 4.41 8.87 20.98
C TYR A 381 4.10 10.23 20.32
N ARG A 382 2.86 10.40 19.83
CA ARG A 382 2.41 11.66 19.22
C ARG A 382 2.61 12.85 20.18
N ARG A 383 2.13 12.73 21.42
CA ARG A 383 2.29 13.78 22.42
C ARG A 383 3.75 14.15 22.68
N ALA A 384 4.65 13.14 22.72
CA ALA A 384 6.08 13.38 22.88
C ALA A 384 6.68 14.14 21.69
N MET A 385 6.27 13.83 20.46
CA MET A 385 6.72 14.55 19.26
C MET A 385 6.18 15.98 19.22
N GLU A 386 4.89 16.18 19.46
CA GLU A 386 4.27 17.51 19.52
C GLU A 386 4.90 18.39 20.60
N GLN A 387 5.18 17.84 21.79
CA GLN A 387 5.88 18.54 22.85
C GLN A 387 7.30 18.92 22.44
N TYR A 388 8.04 18.01 21.82
CA TYR A 388 9.41 18.28 21.33
C TYR A 388 9.44 19.37 20.26
N MET A 389 8.51 19.34 19.30
CA MET A 389 8.38 20.39 18.29
C MET A 389 8.09 21.75 18.92
N LYS A 390 7.20 21.78 19.91
CA LYS A 390 6.89 23.01 20.68
C LYS A 390 8.12 23.55 21.41
N GLU A 391 8.92 22.69 22.04
CA GLU A 391 10.17 23.06 22.72
C GLU A 391 11.20 23.63 21.76
N LYS A 392 11.23 23.13 20.52
CA LYS A 392 12.10 23.64 19.45
C LYS A 392 11.54 24.88 18.74
N GLY A 393 10.33 25.34 19.06
CA GLY A 393 9.68 26.47 18.39
C GLY A 393 9.24 26.19 16.94
N ILE A 394 9.08 24.91 16.59
CA ILE A 394 8.61 24.47 15.26
C ILE A 394 7.10 24.71 15.16
N ARG A 395 6.65 25.41 14.12
CA ARG A 395 5.24 25.80 13.93
C ARG A 395 4.47 24.86 13.02
N GLU A 396 5.15 24.07 12.24
CA GLU A 396 4.55 23.06 11.38
C GLU A 396 3.77 22.05 12.22
N PRO A 397 2.60 21.56 11.76
CA PRO A 397 1.86 20.54 12.47
C PRO A 397 2.57 19.19 12.40
N PHE A 398 2.66 18.48 13.51
CA PHE A 398 3.02 17.07 13.48
C PHE A 398 1.88 16.27 12.86
N ARG A 399 2.19 15.39 11.90
CA ARG A 399 1.23 14.49 11.27
C ARG A 399 1.65 13.04 11.51
N PHE A 400 0.65 12.19 11.71
CA PHE A 400 0.88 10.80 12.00
C PHE A 400 -0.09 9.91 11.23
N MET A 401 0.43 8.91 10.52
CA MET A 401 -0.32 7.95 9.73
C MET A 401 -0.09 6.52 10.25
N ILE A 402 -1.14 5.71 10.25
CA ILE A 402 -1.03 4.29 10.54
C ILE A 402 -1.40 3.47 9.30
N TYR A 403 -0.52 2.53 8.94
CA TYR A 403 -0.88 1.44 8.04
C TYR A 403 -1.72 0.43 8.80
N SER A 404 -2.98 0.32 8.44
CA SER A 404 -3.90 -0.55 9.15
C SER A 404 -3.97 -1.92 8.50
N SER A 405 -3.80 -2.95 9.32
CA SER A 405 -4.03 -4.34 8.93
C SER A 405 -5.51 -4.72 8.95
N TYR A 406 -6.36 -3.77 9.36
CA TYR A 406 -7.80 -3.96 9.39
C TYR A 406 -8.33 -4.05 7.95
N HIS A 407 -8.50 -5.25 7.46
CA HIS A 407 -8.94 -5.54 6.11
C HIS A 407 -9.71 -6.88 6.02
N ARG A 408 -10.27 -7.14 4.84
CA ARG A 408 -11.15 -8.26 4.52
C ARG A 408 -10.65 -9.68 4.78
N SER A 409 -9.36 -9.88 5.07
CA SER A 409 -8.80 -11.22 5.31
C SER A 409 -9.43 -11.92 6.51
N PHE A 410 -10.17 -11.17 7.32
CA PHE A 410 -10.83 -11.70 8.49
C PHE A 410 -12.32 -11.89 8.24
N PRO A 411 -12.85 -13.08 8.51
CA PRO A 411 -14.29 -13.33 8.41
C PRO A 411 -15.09 -12.32 9.23
N GLY A 412 -16.16 -11.77 8.66
CA GLY A 412 -17.02 -10.79 9.33
C GLY A 412 -16.64 -9.32 9.16
N PHE A 413 -15.54 -9.02 8.49
CA PHE A 413 -15.12 -7.65 8.19
C PHE A 413 -16.21 -6.82 7.50
N TRP A 414 -17.04 -7.44 6.68
CA TRP A 414 -18.07 -6.78 5.88
C TRP A 414 -19.30 -6.32 6.68
N GLN A 415 -19.43 -6.76 7.93
CA GLN A 415 -20.53 -6.37 8.82
C GLN A 415 -20.09 -5.18 9.67
N TYR A 416 -19.92 -4.02 9.03
CA TYR A 416 -19.40 -2.82 9.71
C TYR A 416 -20.29 -2.32 10.85
N GLU A 417 -21.59 -2.63 10.87
CA GLU A 417 -22.48 -2.30 11.99
C GLU A 417 -22.11 -3.05 13.27
N ASP A 418 -21.41 -4.18 13.12
CA ASP A 418 -21.05 -5.04 14.25
C ASP A 418 -19.62 -5.62 14.14
N TYR A 419 -18.68 -4.81 13.58
CA TYR A 419 -17.30 -5.24 13.34
C TYR A 419 -16.62 -5.79 14.60
N ARG A 420 -17.03 -5.35 15.80
CA ARG A 420 -16.53 -5.84 17.08
C ARG A 420 -16.98 -7.26 17.41
N LYS A 421 -18.03 -7.77 16.79
CA LYS A 421 -18.43 -9.17 16.92
C LYS A 421 -17.57 -10.12 16.10
N SER A 422 -16.89 -9.60 15.08
CA SER A 422 -16.08 -10.44 14.17
C SER A 422 -14.78 -10.97 14.78
N HIS A 423 -14.40 -10.61 15.98
CA HIS A 423 -13.09 -10.88 16.61
C HIS A 423 -11.86 -10.43 15.78
N SER A 424 -12.05 -10.03 14.52
CA SER A 424 -10.93 -9.68 13.63
C SER A 424 -10.11 -8.51 14.16
N TYR A 425 -10.74 -7.51 14.75
CA TYR A 425 -10.06 -6.37 15.35
C TYR A 425 -9.19 -6.76 16.56
N LEU A 426 -9.50 -7.87 17.24
CA LEU A 426 -8.70 -8.39 18.34
C LEU A 426 -7.41 -9.06 17.88
N MET A 427 -7.41 -9.59 16.67
CA MET A 427 -6.21 -10.25 16.12
C MET A 427 -5.12 -9.22 15.83
N THR A 428 -5.49 -8.01 15.41
CA THR A 428 -4.57 -6.90 15.12
C THR A 428 -4.49 -5.88 16.24
N LEU A 429 -5.41 -5.90 17.22
CA LEU A 429 -5.65 -4.88 18.23
C LEU A 429 -6.05 -3.51 17.66
N GLU A 430 -6.45 -3.48 16.40
CA GLU A 430 -6.84 -2.27 15.70
C GLU A 430 -8.35 -2.06 15.82
N ASP A 431 -8.77 -1.22 16.77
CA ASP A 431 -10.13 -0.68 16.80
C ASP A 431 -10.12 0.72 16.15
N PRO A 432 -10.58 0.89 14.90
CA PRO A 432 -10.46 2.17 14.21
C PRO A 432 -11.17 3.33 14.90
N GLN A 433 -12.14 3.08 15.78
CA GLN A 433 -12.76 4.16 16.58
C GLN A 433 -11.76 4.79 17.55
N THR A 434 -10.77 4.02 18.02
CA THR A 434 -9.73 4.53 18.92
C THR A 434 -8.69 5.39 18.20
N PHE A 435 -8.61 5.32 16.87
CA PHE A 435 -7.65 6.09 16.05
C PHE A 435 -7.97 7.58 16.01
N VAL A 436 -9.23 7.94 16.29
CA VAL A 436 -9.69 9.34 16.27
C VAL A 436 -8.90 10.18 17.28
N GLY A 437 -8.28 11.25 16.80
CA GLY A 437 -7.45 12.15 17.63
C GLY A 437 -6.01 11.65 17.88
N VAL A 438 -5.65 10.46 17.37
CA VAL A 438 -4.29 9.93 17.45
C VAL A 438 -3.61 9.97 16.08
N PHE A 439 -4.30 9.56 15.03
CA PHE A 439 -3.77 9.56 13.68
C PHE A 439 -4.48 10.61 12.83
N ASP A 440 -3.72 11.26 11.95
CA ASP A 440 -4.23 12.19 10.95
C ASP A 440 -4.68 11.47 9.68
N PHE A 441 -4.14 10.27 9.44
CA PHE A 441 -4.51 9.40 8.34
C PHE A 441 -4.51 7.94 8.78
N VAL A 442 -5.49 7.19 8.28
CA VAL A 442 -5.50 5.72 8.32
C VAL A 442 -5.32 5.21 6.91
N ALA A 443 -4.30 4.41 6.71
CA ALA A 443 -3.94 3.80 5.43
C ALA A 443 -4.24 2.29 5.45
N PRO A 444 -5.48 1.85 5.18
CA PRO A 444 -5.77 0.43 5.08
C PRO A 444 -4.98 -0.17 3.91
N ARG A 445 -4.47 -1.37 4.12
CA ARG A 445 -3.77 -2.13 3.08
C ARG A 445 -4.78 -2.79 2.15
N VAL A 446 -4.95 -2.23 0.96
CA VAL A 446 -5.86 -2.76 -0.06
C VAL A 446 -5.05 -3.50 -1.12
N TYR A 447 -4.62 -4.69 -0.78
CA TYR A 447 -3.79 -5.55 -1.65
C TYR A 447 -4.66 -6.55 -2.38
N MET A 448 -5.17 -6.16 -3.53
CA MET A 448 -6.16 -6.93 -4.28
C MET A 448 -5.62 -8.27 -4.81
N ASP A 449 -4.35 -8.32 -5.15
CA ASP A 449 -3.69 -9.48 -5.72
C ASP A 449 -3.23 -10.51 -4.69
N VAL A 450 -3.07 -10.11 -3.41
CA VAL A 450 -2.59 -11.00 -2.34
C VAL A 450 -3.68 -11.92 -1.81
N TYR A 451 -4.90 -11.40 -1.71
CA TYR A 451 -5.99 -12.02 -0.98
C TYR A 451 -7.13 -12.52 -1.88
N ALA A 452 -7.15 -12.11 -3.13
CA ALA A 452 -8.13 -12.62 -4.08
C ALA A 452 -7.63 -13.93 -4.69
N ASN A 453 -8.47 -14.96 -4.66
CA ASN A 453 -8.36 -16.00 -5.69
C ASN A 453 -8.52 -15.29 -7.03
N TYR A 454 -7.54 -15.42 -7.92
CA TYR A 454 -7.42 -14.70 -9.21
C TYR A 454 -8.65 -14.75 -10.11
N GLU A 455 -9.63 -15.58 -9.78
CA GLU A 455 -10.89 -15.70 -10.51
C GLU A 455 -11.92 -14.66 -10.08
N ASP A 456 -11.76 -14.08 -8.87
CA ASP A 456 -12.74 -13.18 -8.25
C ASP A 456 -12.09 -11.83 -7.86
N TYR A 457 -11.48 -11.11 -8.80
CA TYR A 457 -11.01 -9.75 -8.56
C TYR A 457 -12.18 -8.83 -8.20
N ASP A 458 -12.20 -8.41 -6.94
CA ASP A 458 -13.17 -7.44 -6.48
C ASP A 458 -12.66 -6.01 -6.70
N MET A 459 -12.92 -5.47 -7.88
CA MET A 459 -12.55 -4.11 -8.26
C MET A 459 -13.20 -3.03 -7.39
N LEU A 460 -14.25 -3.37 -6.64
CA LEU A 460 -14.92 -2.45 -5.73
C LEU A 460 -14.31 -2.47 -4.32
N LEU A 461 -13.31 -3.30 -4.08
CA LEU A 461 -12.69 -3.43 -2.77
C LEU A 461 -12.12 -2.10 -2.24
N PRO A 462 -11.36 -1.31 -3.01
CA PRO A 462 -10.82 -0.04 -2.52
C PRO A 462 -11.92 0.92 -2.06
N TRP A 463 -13.04 0.95 -2.77
CA TRP A 463 -14.23 1.70 -2.36
C TRP A 463 -14.81 1.19 -1.05
N ARG A 464 -15.05 -0.12 -0.93
CA ARG A 464 -15.69 -0.71 0.25
C ARG A 464 -14.85 -0.53 1.50
N ASP A 465 -13.56 -0.85 1.44
CA ASP A 465 -12.66 -0.72 2.58
C ASP A 465 -12.56 0.75 3.05
N THR A 466 -12.47 1.68 2.11
CA THR A 466 -12.49 3.11 2.40
C THR A 466 -13.80 3.53 3.06
N ALA A 467 -14.95 3.14 2.51
CA ALA A 467 -16.26 3.52 3.00
C ALA A 467 -16.56 2.93 4.39
N VAL A 468 -16.15 1.68 4.63
CA VAL A 468 -16.32 1.00 5.93
C VAL A 468 -15.52 1.72 7.01
N LEU A 469 -14.23 1.96 6.78
CA LEU A 469 -13.38 2.65 7.77
C LEU A 469 -13.87 4.08 8.06
N ARG A 470 -14.29 4.80 7.04
CA ARG A 470 -14.91 6.13 7.23
C ARG A 470 -16.10 6.07 8.19
N ARG A 471 -17.03 5.12 7.96
CA ARG A 471 -18.22 4.96 8.83
C ARG A 471 -17.82 4.59 10.25
N ILE A 472 -16.89 3.66 10.43
CA ILE A 472 -16.41 3.26 11.76
C ILE A 472 -15.78 4.44 12.50
N THR A 473 -15.01 5.28 11.83
CA THR A 473 -14.37 6.48 12.43
C THR A 473 -15.31 7.67 12.49
N GLY A 474 -16.52 7.58 11.94
CA GLY A 474 -17.49 8.67 11.86
C GLY A 474 -16.99 9.86 11.05
N ASP A 475 -16.24 9.62 9.97
CA ASP A 475 -15.58 10.62 9.11
C ASP A 475 -14.59 11.55 9.85
N LYS A 476 -14.15 11.18 11.05
CA LYS A 476 -13.27 12.01 11.89
C LYS A 476 -11.79 11.83 11.58
N VAL A 477 -11.43 10.76 10.85
CA VAL A 477 -10.07 10.49 10.42
C VAL A 477 -10.05 10.27 8.90
N PRO A 478 -9.25 11.02 8.15
CA PRO A 478 -9.03 10.80 6.73
C PRO A 478 -8.53 9.38 6.44
N ILE A 479 -9.16 8.73 5.45
CA ILE A 479 -8.74 7.41 4.98
C ILE A 479 -7.93 7.57 3.70
N SER A 480 -6.71 7.05 3.69
CA SER A 480 -5.75 7.13 2.58
C SER A 480 -5.17 5.74 2.29
N PRO A 481 -5.91 4.85 1.63
CA PRO A 481 -5.49 3.47 1.41
C PRO A 481 -4.12 3.36 0.74
N ILE A 482 -3.37 2.31 1.13
CA ILE A 482 -2.19 1.90 0.39
C ILE A 482 -2.58 0.78 -0.58
N LEU A 483 -2.30 1.00 -1.86
CA LEU A 483 -2.65 0.14 -2.97
C LEU A 483 -1.43 -0.68 -3.40
N CYS A 484 -1.67 -1.85 -3.98
CA CYS A 484 -0.64 -2.56 -4.72
C CYS A 484 -0.39 -1.93 -6.07
N ALA A 485 0.89 -1.83 -6.44
CA ALA A 485 1.35 -1.44 -7.76
C ALA A 485 2.60 -2.24 -8.14
N GLY A 486 2.86 -2.39 -9.43
CA GLY A 486 3.99 -3.18 -9.92
C GLY A 486 3.83 -4.67 -9.59
N TYR A 487 4.90 -5.27 -9.06
CA TYR A 487 4.97 -6.71 -8.77
C TYR A 487 5.14 -7.06 -7.29
N PRO A 488 4.45 -6.46 -6.32
CA PRO A 488 4.77 -6.66 -4.91
C PRO A 488 4.74 -8.13 -4.50
N PHE A 489 3.88 -8.92 -5.12
CA PHE A 489 3.64 -10.32 -4.75
C PHE A 489 3.85 -11.33 -5.88
N ILE A 490 4.47 -10.92 -6.98
CA ILE A 490 4.76 -11.83 -8.10
C ILE A 490 5.49 -13.10 -7.65
N TYR A 491 6.28 -12.99 -6.58
CA TYR A 491 7.01 -14.12 -5.99
C TYR A 491 6.09 -15.16 -5.38
N ALA A 492 5.01 -14.71 -4.75
CA ALA A 492 4.07 -15.59 -4.07
C ALA A 492 2.96 -16.08 -5.02
N PHE A 493 2.49 -15.20 -5.90
CA PHE A 493 1.23 -15.40 -6.62
C PHE A 493 1.34 -15.36 -8.13
N GLY A 494 2.47 -14.92 -8.69
CA GLY A 494 2.69 -14.89 -10.15
C GLY A 494 1.73 -13.98 -10.90
N SER A 495 1.27 -12.89 -10.27
CA SER A 495 0.37 -11.91 -10.89
C SER A 495 1.04 -10.55 -11.01
N ASP A 496 0.62 -9.79 -12.00
CA ASP A 496 1.00 -8.42 -12.26
C ASP A 496 -0.28 -7.57 -12.23
N LEU A 497 -0.28 -6.49 -11.46
CA LEU A 497 -1.39 -5.55 -11.45
C LEU A 497 -1.26 -4.66 -12.69
N ASN A 498 -2.22 -4.78 -13.59
CA ASN A 498 -2.27 -3.95 -14.78
C ASN A 498 -2.47 -2.47 -14.40
N ALA A 499 -1.72 -1.57 -15.05
CA ALA A 499 -1.79 -0.12 -14.79
C ALA A 499 -3.22 0.45 -14.98
N GLU A 500 -4.04 -0.14 -15.85
CA GLU A 500 -5.45 0.23 -15.98
C GLU A 500 -6.25 -0.11 -14.70
N MET A 501 -5.99 -1.28 -14.09
CA MET A 501 -6.62 -1.64 -12.80
C MET A 501 -6.17 -0.69 -11.70
N LEU A 502 -4.90 -0.29 -11.69
CA LEU A 502 -4.38 0.69 -10.74
C LEU A 502 -5.12 2.03 -10.85
N LYS A 503 -5.37 2.49 -12.08
CA LYS A 503 -6.20 3.68 -12.33
C LYS A 503 -7.58 3.56 -11.70
N TYR A 504 -8.27 2.43 -11.93
CA TYR A 504 -9.60 2.22 -11.37
C TYR A 504 -9.59 2.10 -9.85
N ASN A 505 -8.58 1.46 -9.27
CA ASN A 505 -8.44 1.37 -7.82
C ASN A 505 -8.34 2.75 -7.16
N MET A 506 -7.57 3.68 -7.74
CA MET A 506 -7.49 5.06 -7.28
C MET A 506 -8.86 5.78 -7.35
N LEU A 507 -9.60 5.60 -8.44
CA LEU A 507 -10.93 6.19 -8.61
C LEU A 507 -11.92 5.61 -7.59
N GLU A 508 -11.85 4.31 -7.31
CA GLU A 508 -12.69 3.65 -6.31
C GLU A 508 -12.41 4.17 -4.88
N VAL A 509 -11.15 4.43 -4.54
CA VAL A 509 -10.80 5.09 -3.27
C VAL A 509 -11.52 6.43 -3.14
N ILE A 510 -11.44 7.27 -4.17
CA ILE A 510 -12.08 8.60 -4.16
C ILE A 510 -13.61 8.45 -4.12
N GLY A 511 -14.18 7.53 -4.88
CA GLY A 511 -15.61 7.19 -4.82
C GLY A 511 -16.06 6.74 -3.43
N GLY A 512 -15.19 6.09 -2.65
CA GLY A 512 -15.38 5.73 -1.26
C GLY A 512 -15.28 6.89 -0.27
N GLY A 513 -14.89 8.08 -0.74
CA GLY A 513 -14.63 9.26 0.08
C GLY A 513 -13.24 9.27 0.70
N GLY A 514 -12.31 8.53 0.13
CA GLY A 514 -10.89 8.58 0.51
C GLY A 514 -10.30 9.96 0.33
N LYS A 515 -9.33 10.29 1.18
CA LYS A 515 -8.65 11.60 1.24
C LYS A 515 -7.17 11.49 0.88
N GLY A 516 -6.81 10.50 0.09
CA GLY A 516 -5.47 10.22 -0.37
C GLY A 516 -5.35 8.77 -0.80
N PHE A 517 -4.20 8.41 -1.33
CA PHE A 517 -3.82 7.04 -1.62
C PHE A 517 -2.30 6.93 -1.74
N GLY A 518 -1.79 5.78 -1.37
CA GLY A 518 -0.39 5.44 -1.51
C GLY A 518 -0.21 4.14 -2.27
N PHE A 519 1.05 3.83 -2.57
CA PHE A 519 1.42 2.61 -3.24
C PHE A 519 2.54 1.93 -2.47
N TRP A 520 2.36 0.64 -2.20
CA TRP A 520 3.42 -0.14 -1.65
C TRP A 520 4.25 -0.73 -2.78
N GLY A 521 5.49 -0.32 -2.84
CA GLY A 521 6.36 -0.59 -3.95
C GLY A 521 7.65 -1.31 -3.60
N GLU A 522 7.64 -2.46 -2.88
CA GLU A 522 8.84 -3.32 -2.91
C GLU A 522 9.16 -3.80 -4.33
N CYS A 523 8.38 -3.42 -5.31
CA CYS A 523 8.45 -3.89 -6.68
C CYS A 523 8.38 -2.75 -7.68
N PRO A 524 8.85 -2.97 -8.89
CA PRO A 524 9.05 -1.89 -9.84
C PRO A 524 7.74 -1.22 -10.20
N PHE A 525 7.75 0.07 -10.01
CA PHE A 525 6.77 1.00 -10.51
C PHE A 525 7.22 1.40 -11.91
N ASP A 526 6.67 0.78 -12.94
CA ASP A 526 7.10 1.02 -14.31
C ASP A 526 6.48 2.29 -14.93
N ALA A 527 6.79 2.58 -16.18
CA ALA A 527 6.28 3.78 -16.83
C ALA A 527 4.76 3.77 -17.05
N ALA A 528 4.15 2.58 -17.18
CA ALA A 528 2.69 2.48 -17.32
C ALA A 528 1.97 2.76 -15.99
N ASP A 529 2.51 2.29 -14.86
CA ASP A 529 2.00 2.62 -13.53
C ASP A 529 2.10 4.12 -13.24
N MET A 530 3.27 4.71 -13.56
CA MET A 530 3.48 6.16 -13.41
C MET A 530 2.50 6.98 -14.26
N LYS A 531 2.21 6.52 -15.49
CA LYS A 531 1.21 7.14 -16.35
C LYS A 531 -0.18 7.06 -15.73
N ALA A 532 -0.57 5.91 -15.19
CA ALA A 532 -1.87 5.73 -14.54
C ALA A 532 -2.05 6.69 -13.35
N VAL A 533 -1.02 6.85 -12.52
CA VAL A 533 -1.03 7.84 -11.43
C VAL A 533 -1.16 9.26 -11.97
N ALA A 534 -0.35 9.63 -12.96
CA ALA A 534 -0.38 10.95 -13.55
C ALA A 534 -1.76 11.31 -14.14
N GLU A 535 -2.37 10.38 -14.86
CA GLU A 535 -3.71 10.58 -15.43
C GLU A 535 -4.77 10.82 -14.35
N VAL A 536 -4.78 10.02 -13.28
CA VAL A 536 -5.77 10.17 -12.20
C VAL A 536 -5.53 11.44 -11.40
N VAL A 537 -4.29 11.74 -11.03
CA VAL A 537 -3.95 12.95 -10.29
C VAL A 537 -4.26 14.20 -11.13
N GLY A 538 -3.86 14.20 -12.40
CA GLY A 538 -4.13 15.32 -13.31
C GLY A 538 -5.63 15.60 -13.49
N MET A 539 -6.43 14.54 -13.56
CA MET A 539 -7.89 14.64 -13.66
C MET A 539 -8.53 15.16 -12.37
N LEU A 540 -8.04 14.76 -11.20
CA LEU A 540 -8.68 15.01 -9.91
C LEU A 540 -8.14 16.24 -9.16
N ALA A 541 -6.90 16.65 -9.38
CA ALA A 541 -6.28 17.77 -8.67
C ALA A 541 -7.05 19.11 -8.78
N PRO A 542 -7.72 19.44 -9.89
CA PRO A 542 -8.59 20.63 -9.95
C PRO A 542 -9.77 20.58 -8.98
N TYR A 543 -10.18 19.40 -8.56
CA TYR A 543 -11.33 19.11 -7.70
C TYR A 543 -10.93 18.73 -6.27
N GLU A 544 -9.69 19.01 -5.88
CA GLU A 544 -9.16 18.68 -4.56
C GLU A 544 -10.06 19.15 -3.41
N LYS A 545 -10.63 20.35 -3.52
CA LYS A 545 -11.55 20.89 -2.52
C LYS A 545 -12.79 20.00 -2.34
N ILE A 546 -13.35 19.48 -3.45
CA ILE A 546 -14.49 18.55 -3.38
C ILE A 546 -14.10 17.27 -2.67
N ILE A 547 -12.91 16.75 -2.93
CA ILE A 547 -12.43 15.53 -2.28
C ILE A 547 -12.22 15.77 -0.78
N LEU A 548 -11.59 16.88 -0.39
CA LEU A 548 -11.28 17.18 1.03
C LEU A 548 -12.53 17.44 1.87
N GLU A 549 -13.42 18.30 1.39
CA GLU A 549 -14.59 18.76 2.12
C GLU A 549 -15.83 17.88 1.89
N GLY A 550 -15.81 17.05 0.84
CA GLY A 550 -16.95 16.28 0.41
C GLY A 550 -17.28 15.10 1.31
N LYS A 551 -18.58 14.82 1.39
CA LYS A 551 -19.16 13.63 2.03
C LYS A 551 -19.59 12.62 0.97
N ALA A 552 -19.20 11.36 1.15
CA ALA A 552 -19.57 10.26 0.24
C ALA A 552 -20.96 9.70 0.57
N GLU A 553 -21.95 10.58 0.68
CA GLU A 553 -23.35 10.25 1.04
C GLU A 553 -24.33 10.85 -0.01
N GLY A 554 -23.79 11.38 -1.10
CA GLY A 554 -24.62 12.00 -2.14
C GLY A 554 -25.55 10.98 -2.77
N LYS A 555 -26.86 11.27 -2.78
CA LYS A 555 -27.86 10.41 -3.43
C LYS A 555 -27.60 10.33 -4.93
N VAL A 556 -27.56 9.13 -5.45
CA VAL A 556 -27.56 8.81 -6.87
C VAL A 556 -28.26 7.47 -7.04
N THR A 557 -29.12 7.38 -8.06
CA THR A 557 -29.86 6.15 -8.39
C THR A 557 -29.45 5.69 -9.79
N VAL A 558 -29.10 4.44 -9.93
CA VAL A 558 -28.96 3.79 -11.23
C VAL A 558 -30.36 3.32 -11.63
N CYS A 559 -30.98 4.04 -12.60
CA CYS A 559 -32.33 3.75 -13.06
C CYS A 559 -32.34 2.58 -14.04
N SER A 560 -31.31 2.45 -14.86
CA SER A 560 -31.13 1.33 -15.77
C SER A 560 -29.65 1.06 -16.03
N GLY A 561 -29.33 -0.19 -16.39
CA GLY A 561 -27.96 -0.67 -16.54
C GLY A 561 -27.42 -1.30 -15.26
N ASN A 562 -26.42 -2.16 -15.40
CA ASN A 562 -25.79 -2.87 -14.27
C ASN A 562 -24.48 -2.17 -13.89
N ALA A 563 -24.57 -1.00 -13.25
CA ALA A 563 -23.41 -0.23 -12.80
C ALA A 563 -23.53 0.13 -11.32
N VAL A 564 -22.40 0.47 -10.70
CA VAL A 564 -22.33 1.03 -9.35
C VAL A 564 -22.00 2.51 -9.44
N ALA A 565 -22.84 3.35 -8.85
CA ALA A 565 -22.64 4.80 -8.81
C ALA A 565 -22.35 5.26 -7.38
N LYS A 566 -21.33 6.11 -7.22
CA LYS A 566 -20.83 6.61 -5.94
C LYS A 566 -20.59 8.11 -6.04
N ARG A 567 -21.19 8.87 -5.14
CA ARG A 567 -21.17 10.35 -5.22
C ARG A 567 -20.54 10.95 -3.96
N VAL A 568 -19.53 11.77 -4.17
CA VAL A 568 -18.93 12.64 -3.13
C VAL A 568 -19.40 14.05 -3.37
N THR A 569 -20.08 14.66 -2.40
CA THR A 569 -20.71 15.97 -2.53
C THR A 569 -20.15 16.99 -1.55
N SER A 570 -19.85 18.19 -2.02
CA SER A 570 -19.44 19.36 -1.24
C SER A 570 -20.18 20.62 -1.72
N PRO A 571 -20.06 21.75 -1.02
CA PRO A 571 -20.57 23.03 -1.52
C PRO A 571 -19.96 23.47 -2.87
N ALA A 572 -18.79 22.97 -3.24
CA ALA A 572 -18.11 23.29 -4.50
C ALA A 572 -18.56 22.41 -5.69
N GLY A 573 -19.48 21.48 -5.47
CA GLY A 573 -19.97 20.54 -6.48
C GLY A 573 -19.85 19.09 -6.02
N SER A 574 -19.99 18.17 -6.96
CA SER A 574 -19.90 16.73 -6.68
C SER A 574 -18.98 16.02 -7.65
N LEU A 575 -18.33 14.98 -7.16
CA LEU A 575 -17.68 13.95 -7.97
C LEU A 575 -18.57 12.69 -7.96
N LEU A 576 -18.86 12.18 -9.13
CA LEU A 576 -19.66 10.97 -9.33
C LEU A 576 -18.83 9.94 -10.08
N LEU A 577 -18.49 8.84 -9.40
CA LEU A 577 -17.87 7.67 -10.03
C LEU A 577 -18.96 6.70 -10.44
N VAL A 578 -18.98 6.32 -11.72
CA VAL A 578 -19.84 5.26 -12.26
C VAL A 578 -18.95 4.15 -12.78
N SER A 579 -19.07 2.96 -12.24
CA SER A 579 -18.20 1.83 -12.56
C SER A 579 -18.97 0.57 -12.89
N GLU A 580 -18.45 -0.17 -13.90
CA GLU A 580 -18.92 -1.47 -14.33
C GLU A 580 -17.73 -2.26 -14.90
N TYR A 581 -17.42 -3.39 -14.30
CA TYR A 581 -16.19 -4.14 -14.61
C TYR A 581 -16.40 -5.42 -15.46
N SER A 582 -17.63 -5.66 -15.97
CA SER A 582 -17.93 -6.87 -16.78
C SER A 582 -17.38 -6.85 -18.20
N ARG A 583 -16.73 -5.77 -18.63
CA ARG A 583 -16.18 -5.56 -19.98
C ARG A 583 -17.19 -5.43 -21.11
N ARG A 584 -18.45 -5.28 -20.83
CA ARG A 584 -19.47 -5.08 -21.86
C ARG A 584 -19.76 -3.60 -22.03
N PRO A 585 -19.87 -3.08 -23.23
CA PRO A 585 -20.41 -1.75 -23.44
C PRO A 585 -21.77 -1.64 -22.76
N LEU A 586 -21.95 -0.63 -21.93
CA LEU A 586 -23.14 -0.47 -21.13
C LEU A 586 -23.69 0.95 -21.26
N LYS A 587 -24.98 1.06 -21.49
CA LYS A 587 -25.73 2.30 -21.36
C LYS A 587 -26.35 2.33 -19.98
N VAL A 588 -26.03 3.37 -19.20
CA VAL A 588 -26.48 3.55 -17.83
C VAL A 588 -27.34 4.80 -17.76
N GLU A 589 -28.55 4.69 -17.24
CA GLU A 589 -29.37 5.82 -16.88
C GLU A 589 -29.24 6.12 -15.40
N LEU A 590 -28.94 7.37 -15.07
CA LEU A 590 -28.66 7.83 -13.72
C LEU A 590 -29.63 8.95 -13.33
N GLU A 591 -30.12 8.89 -12.10
CA GLU A 591 -30.83 9.98 -11.46
C GLU A 591 -29.95 10.57 -10.35
N CYS A 592 -29.59 11.84 -10.52
CA CYS A 592 -28.67 12.54 -9.64
C CYS A 592 -29.30 13.85 -9.18
N PRO A 593 -29.97 13.87 -8.02
CA PRO A 593 -30.62 15.08 -7.51
C PRO A 593 -29.63 16.22 -7.33
N VAL A 594 -30.01 17.40 -7.79
CA VAL A 594 -29.31 18.68 -7.65
C VAL A 594 -30.30 19.76 -7.22
N THR A 595 -29.82 20.78 -6.53
CA THR A 595 -30.63 21.92 -6.08
C THR A 595 -30.63 23.09 -7.06
N GLU A 596 -29.77 23.04 -8.06
CA GLU A 596 -29.61 24.08 -9.09
C GLU A 596 -29.17 23.46 -10.42
N ARG A 597 -29.30 24.26 -11.48
CA ARG A 597 -28.81 23.86 -12.79
C ARG A 597 -27.33 23.51 -12.74
N SER A 598 -27.00 22.30 -13.16
CA SER A 598 -25.65 21.72 -13.03
C SER A 598 -25.22 21.07 -14.33
N ARG A 599 -23.97 21.28 -14.70
CA ARG A 599 -23.32 20.57 -15.82
C ARG A 599 -22.80 19.24 -15.33
N VAL A 600 -22.85 18.22 -16.16
CA VAL A 600 -22.25 16.91 -15.96
C VAL A 600 -21.08 16.80 -16.93
N ILE A 601 -19.86 16.79 -16.40
CA ILE A 601 -18.63 16.79 -17.18
C ILE A 601 -17.88 15.47 -16.95
N ASP A 602 -17.56 14.77 -18.03
CA ASP A 602 -16.65 13.63 -17.99
C ASP A 602 -15.22 14.13 -17.79
N LEU A 603 -14.61 13.77 -16.67
CA LEU A 603 -13.29 14.28 -16.30
C LEU A 603 -12.15 13.70 -17.13
N SER A 604 -12.35 12.53 -17.74
CA SER A 604 -11.33 11.91 -18.60
C SER A 604 -11.19 12.63 -19.95
N THR A 605 -12.30 13.20 -20.44
CA THR A 605 -12.36 13.88 -21.73
C THR A 605 -12.50 15.40 -21.63
N GLY A 606 -12.87 15.91 -20.44
CA GLY A 606 -13.23 17.32 -20.23
C GLY A 606 -14.55 17.74 -20.91
N ARG A 607 -15.32 16.81 -21.46
CA ARG A 607 -16.54 17.10 -22.21
C ARG A 607 -17.76 17.16 -21.31
N GLN A 608 -18.62 18.13 -21.53
CA GLN A 608 -19.97 18.15 -20.96
C GLN A 608 -20.80 17.06 -21.68
N ILE A 609 -21.32 16.11 -20.91
CA ILE A 609 -22.14 15.00 -21.41
C ILE A 609 -23.63 15.22 -21.17
N ALA A 610 -23.99 16.03 -20.18
CA ALA A 610 -25.36 16.37 -19.85
C ALA A 610 -25.44 17.71 -19.10
N GLU A 611 -26.67 18.20 -18.97
CA GLU A 611 -27.07 19.25 -18.04
C GLU A 611 -28.28 18.76 -17.27
N ILE A 612 -28.27 18.91 -15.96
CA ILE A 612 -29.35 18.46 -15.06
C ILE A 612 -29.87 19.64 -14.21
N THR A 613 -31.12 19.53 -13.81
CA THR A 613 -31.79 20.51 -12.95
C THR A 613 -32.54 19.79 -11.84
N GLU A 614 -33.07 20.51 -10.86
CA GLU A 614 -33.90 19.95 -9.81
C GLU A 614 -35.12 19.17 -10.36
N THR A 615 -35.72 19.68 -11.46
CA THR A 615 -36.89 19.04 -12.10
C THR A 615 -36.52 17.98 -13.15
N GLN A 616 -35.29 17.98 -13.62
CA GLN A 616 -34.76 17.03 -14.61
C GLN A 616 -33.42 16.49 -14.15
N PRO A 617 -33.40 15.64 -13.10
CA PRO A 617 -32.14 15.14 -12.48
C PRO A 617 -31.56 13.95 -13.23
N ARG A 618 -32.11 13.54 -14.38
CA ARG A 618 -31.71 12.32 -15.09
C ARG A 618 -30.82 12.61 -16.28
N PHE A 619 -29.86 11.71 -16.48
CA PHE A 619 -29.02 11.70 -17.66
C PHE A 619 -28.57 10.28 -18.00
N THR A 620 -28.07 10.12 -19.23
CA THR A 620 -27.54 8.85 -19.72
C THR A 620 -26.04 8.93 -19.88
N LEU A 621 -25.35 7.89 -19.43
CA LEU A 621 -23.92 7.67 -19.62
C LEU A 621 -23.69 6.41 -20.44
N ASN A 622 -22.82 6.49 -21.44
CA ASN A 622 -22.35 5.30 -22.18
C ASN A 622 -20.96 4.92 -21.66
N LEU A 623 -20.87 3.81 -20.92
CA LEU A 623 -19.62 3.18 -20.57
C LEU A 623 -19.17 2.33 -21.77
N GLY A 624 -18.21 2.84 -22.52
CA GLY A 624 -17.66 2.14 -23.70
C GLY A 624 -16.55 1.18 -23.33
N LYS A 625 -15.31 1.56 -23.67
CA LYS A 625 -14.11 0.84 -23.24
C LYS A 625 -13.75 1.11 -21.79
N ASP A 626 -14.05 2.31 -21.31
CA ASP A 626 -13.80 2.71 -19.93
C ASP A 626 -14.79 2.01 -19.01
N ARG A 627 -14.28 1.39 -17.96
CA ARG A 627 -15.05 0.60 -17.00
C ARG A 627 -15.46 1.39 -15.79
N ALA A 628 -14.79 2.51 -15.58
CA ALA A 628 -15.10 3.46 -14.55
C ALA A 628 -14.92 4.88 -15.14
N VAL A 629 -15.91 5.71 -14.97
CA VAL A 629 -15.91 7.09 -15.42
C VAL A 629 -16.15 8.00 -14.23
N MET A 630 -15.24 8.95 -14.02
CA MET A 630 -15.39 9.99 -13.01
C MET A 630 -15.99 11.23 -13.65
N LEU A 631 -17.11 11.66 -13.10
CA LEU A 631 -17.85 12.84 -13.55
C LEU A 631 -17.76 13.96 -12.52
N TYR A 632 -17.68 15.19 -12.96
CA TYR A 632 -17.96 16.37 -12.15
C TYR A 632 -19.40 16.84 -12.39
N ILE A 633 -20.08 17.20 -11.31
CA ILE A 633 -21.42 17.76 -11.33
C ILE A 633 -21.41 19.07 -10.57
N GLY A 634 -21.68 20.17 -11.26
CA GLY A 634 -21.67 21.51 -10.69
C GLY A 634 -21.89 22.61 -11.74
N ARG A 635 -21.74 23.86 -11.32
CA ARG A 635 -21.88 25.05 -12.20
C ARG A 635 -20.82 25.14 -13.28
#